data_fd04f02d295b9f52314ae99a38d9a7a7
#
_entry.id   fd04f02d295b9f52314ae99a38d9a7a7
#
_cell.length_a   1.000
_cell.length_b   1.000
_cell.length_c   1.000
_cell.angle_alpha   90.00
_cell.angle_beta   90.00
_cell.angle_gamma   90.00
#
_symmetry.space_group_name_H-M   'P 1'
#
loop_
_entity.id
_entity.type
_entity.pdbx_description
1 polymer ?
#
loop_
_entity_poly.entity_id
_entity_poly.type
_entity_poly.pdbx_seq_one_letter_code
_entity_poly.pdbx_strand_id
1 'polypeptide(L)'
;KEEAFCCPSTSSMIYPQISPCVLAMITKGNQILLARNNLFPEGLYSVLAGFVEVSESAEETVEREVMEEVGIKVKNIEYVGSQPWPFPSQLMLGFKCEYDSGEIIIDENEIVEADWYTVENLPYVPPPTSLSGRLINLFVEDHS
;
A
#
# COMPACT_ATOMS: atom_id res chain seq x y z
N LYS A 1 -14.34 -4.81 -21.84
CA LYS A 1 -14.68 -6.17 -22.28
C LYS A 1 -14.69 -7.11 -21.09
N GLU A 2 -15.78 -7.81 -20.91
CA GLU A 2 -15.94 -8.74 -19.80
C GLU A 2 -15.38 -10.12 -20.17
N GLU A 3 -14.73 -10.74 -19.21
CA GLU A 3 -14.28 -12.13 -19.32
C GLU A 3 -15.04 -12.94 -18.29
N ALA A 4 -15.69 -14.01 -18.74
CA ALA A 4 -16.50 -14.85 -17.87
C ALA A 4 -16.36 -16.31 -18.22
N PHE A 5 -16.52 -17.17 -17.22
CA PHE A 5 -16.53 -18.61 -17.39
C PHE A 5 -17.95 -19.12 -17.13
N CYS A 6 -18.41 -20.02 -18.00
CA CYS A 6 -19.71 -20.63 -17.84
C CYS A 6 -19.57 -22.01 -17.19
N CYS A 7 -20.29 -22.22 -16.10
CA CYS A 7 -20.30 -23.52 -15.43
C CYS A 7 -21.22 -24.49 -16.20
N PRO A 8 -20.70 -25.60 -16.77
CA PRO A 8 -21.51 -26.50 -17.58
C PRO A 8 -22.65 -27.17 -16.83
N SER A 9 -22.49 -27.40 -15.54
CA SER A 9 -23.49 -28.10 -14.73
C SER A 9 -24.64 -27.21 -14.28
N THR A 10 -24.44 -25.91 -14.18
CA THR A 10 -25.45 -24.99 -13.68
C THR A 10 -25.84 -23.90 -14.66
N SER A 11 -25.11 -23.79 -15.76
CA SER A 11 -25.27 -22.71 -16.74
C SER A 11 -25.07 -21.32 -16.13
N SER A 12 -24.42 -21.23 -14.98
CA SER A 12 -24.12 -19.95 -14.31
C SER A 12 -22.86 -19.33 -14.89
N MET A 13 -22.87 -18.00 -15.00
CA MET A 13 -21.71 -17.23 -15.41
C MET A 13 -20.88 -16.89 -14.17
N ILE A 14 -19.57 -17.17 -14.25
CA ILE A 14 -18.63 -16.85 -13.19
C ILE A 14 -17.62 -15.84 -13.75
N TYR A 15 -17.56 -14.66 -13.13
CA TYR A 15 -16.63 -13.61 -13.53
C TYR A 15 -15.40 -13.65 -12.63
N PRO A 16 -14.19 -13.57 -13.20
CA PRO A 16 -12.98 -13.45 -12.38
C PRO A 16 -13.08 -12.21 -11.49
N GLN A 17 -12.70 -12.35 -10.23
CA GLN A 17 -12.70 -11.25 -9.29
C GLN A 17 -11.28 -10.78 -9.02
N ILE A 18 -11.10 -9.47 -9.06
CA ILE A 18 -9.82 -8.82 -8.76
C ILE A 18 -10.04 -7.92 -7.57
N SER A 19 -9.23 -8.11 -6.52
CA SER A 19 -9.32 -7.29 -5.31
C SER A 19 -8.37 -6.11 -5.44
N PRO A 20 -8.88 -4.87 -5.46
CA PRO A 20 -8.00 -3.70 -5.48
C PRO A 20 -7.39 -3.46 -4.11
N CYS A 21 -6.09 -3.20 -4.10
CA CYS A 21 -5.31 -2.93 -2.92
C CYS A 21 -4.49 -1.67 -3.14
N VAL A 22 -4.51 -0.74 -2.18
CA VAL A 22 -3.71 0.47 -2.29
C VAL A 22 -2.38 0.30 -1.57
N LEU A 23 -1.35 0.95 -2.10
CA LEU A 23 -0.06 1.11 -1.43
C LEU A 23 0.13 2.61 -1.20
N ALA A 24 0.53 2.99 -0.01
CA ALA A 24 0.65 4.40 0.37
C ALA A 24 2.09 4.74 0.77
N MET A 25 2.76 5.51 -0.09
CA MET A 25 4.05 6.09 0.23
C MET A 25 3.80 7.45 0.90
N ILE A 26 4.13 7.55 2.18
CA ILE A 26 3.87 8.75 2.97
C ILE A 26 5.18 9.44 3.27
N THR A 27 5.30 10.70 2.88
CA THR A 27 6.51 11.49 3.12
C THR A 27 6.26 12.60 4.13
N LYS A 28 7.30 12.93 4.88
CA LYS A 28 7.30 14.04 5.84
C LYS A 28 8.67 14.71 5.74
N GLY A 29 8.74 15.82 4.99
CA GLY A 29 10.02 16.44 4.66
C GLY A 29 10.92 15.47 3.91
N ASN A 30 12.08 15.16 4.46
CA ASN A 30 13.04 14.23 3.87
C ASN A 30 12.89 12.79 4.41
N GLN A 31 11.76 12.48 5.03
CA GLN A 31 11.51 11.17 5.62
C GLN A 31 10.35 10.46 4.93
N ILE A 32 10.41 9.13 4.94
CA ILE A 32 9.35 8.24 4.46
C ILE A 32 8.88 7.37 5.62
N LEU A 33 7.57 7.12 5.68
CA LEU A 33 7.02 6.19 6.66
C LEU A 33 7.14 4.78 6.14
N LEU A 34 7.79 3.92 6.89
CA LEU A 34 7.87 2.49 6.59
C LEU A 34 7.40 1.71 7.80
N ALA A 35 6.78 0.58 7.54
CA ALA A 35 6.20 -0.27 8.57
C ALA A 35 6.52 -1.73 8.30
N ARG A 36 6.53 -2.51 9.37
CA ARG A 36 6.64 -3.95 9.29
C ARG A 36 5.37 -4.56 9.87
N ASN A 37 4.70 -5.39 9.09
CA ASN A 37 3.56 -6.13 9.62
C ASN A 37 4.02 -7.53 10.07
N ASN A 38 3.16 -8.23 10.80
CA ASN A 38 3.50 -9.53 11.38
C ASN A 38 3.59 -10.66 10.34
N LEU A 39 3.21 -10.41 9.10
CA LEU A 39 3.31 -11.38 8.01
C LEU A 39 4.62 -11.26 7.23
N PHE A 40 5.35 -10.15 7.41
CA PHE A 40 6.62 -9.94 6.70
C PHE A 40 7.76 -10.72 7.37
N PRO A 41 8.77 -11.12 6.58
CA PRO A 41 10.00 -11.62 7.18
C PRO A 41 10.59 -10.60 8.15
N GLU A 42 11.28 -11.09 9.16
CA GLU A 42 11.90 -10.22 10.14
C GLU A 42 12.87 -9.25 9.47
N GLY A 43 12.75 -7.98 9.81
CA GLY A 43 13.59 -6.92 9.27
C GLY A 43 13.14 -6.32 7.95
N LEU A 44 12.10 -6.86 7.32
CA LEU A 44 11.58 -6.29 6.07
C LEU A 44 10.53 -5.22 6.38
N TYR A 45 10.75 -4.02 5.88
CA TYR A 45 9.84 -2.88 6.03
C TYR A 45 9.34 -2.44 4.66
N SER A 46 8.12 -1.95 4.61
CA SER A 46 7.52 -1.49 3.36
C SER A 46 6.55 -0.35 3.60
N VAL A 47 6.02 0.20 2.50
CA VAL A 47 4.94 1.18 2.57
C VAL A 47 3.66 0.50 3.08
N LEU A 48 2.70 1.28 3.55
CA LEU A 48 1.43 0.75 4.03
C LEU A 48 0.59 0.23 2.87
N ALA A 49 -0.22 -0.78 3.14
CA ALA A 49 -1.08 -1.40 2.14
C ALA A 49 -2.43 -1.75 2.75
N GLY A 50 -3.48 -1.71 1.94
CA GLY A 50 -4.81 -2.10 2.39
C GLY A 50 -5.78 -2.28 1.25
N PHE A 51 -6.83 -3.03 1.49
CA PHE A 51 -7.84 -3.32 0.47
C PHE A 51 -8.90 -2.22 0.39
N VAL A 52 -9.31 -1.91 -0.83
CA VAL A 52 -10.42 -0.99 -1.09
C VAL A 52 -11.71 -1.68 -0.66
N GLU A 53 -12.54 -0.98 0.11
CA GLU A 53 -13.85 -1.47 0.55
C GLU A 53 -14.95 -1.00 -0.39
N VAL A 54 -16.09 -1.69 -0.32
CA VAL A 54 -17.25 -1.35 -1.14
C VAL A 54 -17.64 0.12 -0.93
N SER A 55 -17.89 0.83 -2.01
CA SER A 55 -18.27 2.23 -2.03
C SER A 55 -17.16 3.22 -1.64
N GLU A 56 -15.94 2.75 -1.58
CA GLU A 56 -14.78 3.57 -1.25
C GLU A 56 -13.98 3.87 -2.52
N SER A 57 -13.52 5.10 -2.69
CA SER A 57 -12.54 5.40 -3.73
C SER A 57 -11.15 4.94 -3.27
N ALA A 58 -10.22 4.83 -4.20
CA ALA A 58 -8.85 4.45 -3.85
C ALA A 58 -8.21 5.47 -2.90
N GLU A 59 -8.45 6.76 -3.14
CA GLU A 59 -7.93 7.83 -2.27
C GLU A 59 -8.53 7.77 -0.87
N GLU A 60 -9.82 7.49 -0.77
CA GLU A 60 -10.49 7.30 0.53
C GLU A 60 -9.90 6.10 1.27
N THR A 61 -9.56 5.05 0.53
CA THR A 61 -8.91 3.87 1.10
C THR A 61 -7.54 4.23 1.70
N VAL A 62 -6.75 5.04 0.99
CA VAL A 62 -5.47 5.51 1.51
C VAL A 62 -5.66 6.23 2.84
N GLU A 63 -6.59 7.17 2.90
CA GLU A 63 -6.85 7.92 4.12
C GLU A 63 -7.29 7.01 5.28
N ARG A 64 -8.20 6.09 5.01
CA ARG A 64 -8.72 5.18 6.03
C ARG A 64 -7.66 4.21 6.54
N GLU A 65 -6.94 3.56 5.62
CA GLU A 65 -5.91 2.58 5.99
C GLU A 65 -4.77 3.23 6.79
N VAL A 66 -4.33 4.41 6.38
CA VAL A 66 -3.29 5.12 7.10
C VAL A 66 -3.76 5.46 8.52
N MET A 67 -4.99 5.93 8.67
CA MET A 67 -5.55 6.25 9.99
C MET A 67 -5.70 5.00 10.85
N GLU A 68 -6.19 3.91 10.28
CA GLU A 68 -6.37 2.66 11.02
C GLU A 68 -5.05 2.04 11.46
N GLU A 69 -4.07 2.01 10.58
CA GLU A 69 -2.82 1.30 10.84
C GLU A 69 -1.82 2.10 11.66
N VAL A 70 -1.71 3.41 11.43
CA VAL A 70 -0.67 4.23 12.09
C VAL A 70 -1.19 5.53 12.71
N GLY A 71 -2.49 5.82 12.62
CA GLY A 71 -3.11 6.91 13.37
C GLY A 71 -2.82 8.32 12.89
N ILE A 72 -2.30 8.50 11.69
CA ILE A 72 -1.99 9.84 11.18
C ILE A 72 -2.90 10.22 10.02
N LYS A 73 -2.99 11.51 9.74
CA LYS A 73 -3.68 12.06 8.56
C LYS A 73 -2.68 12.42 7.48
N VAL A 74 -3.09 12.19 6.24
CA VAL A 74 -2.27 12.49 5.07
C VAL A 74 -3.02 13.44 4.14
N LYS A 75 -2.27 14.10 3.25
CA LYS A 75 -2.80 15.04 2.27
C LYS A 75 -2.07 14.88 0.95
N ASN A 76 -2.55 15.59 -0.08
CA ASN A 76 -1.93 15.60 -1.41
C ASN A 76 -1.72 14.19 -1.96
N ILE A 77 -2.78 13.39 -1.95
CA ILE A 77 -2.75 12.00 -2.39
C ILE A 77 -2.72 11.98 -3.91
N GLU A 78 -1.67 11.39 -4.50
CA GLU A 78 -1.49 11.29 -5.94
C GLU A 78 -1.26 9.86 -6.38
N TYR A 79 -1.94 9.45 -7.44
CA TYR A 79 -1.74 8.15 -8.06
C TYR A 79 -0.38 8.09 -8.75
N VAL A 80 0.36 7.02 -8.54
CA VAL A 80 1.68 6.81 -9.13
C VAL A 80 1.66 5.75 -10.22
N GLY A 81 1.04 4.62 -9.97
CA GLY A 81 1.01 3.51 -10.91
C GLY A 81 0.36 2.28 -10.33
N SER A 82 0.27 1.23 -11.12
CA SER A 82 -0.37 -0.01 -10.67
C SER A 82 0.47 -1.21 -11.08
N GLN A 83 0.19 -2.34 -10.42
CA GLN A 83 0.83 -3.61 -10.72
C GLN A 83 -0.15 -4.74 -10.44
N PRO A 84 -0.34 -5.67 -11.39
CA PRO A 84 -1.12 -6.86 -11.10
C PRO A 84 -0.33 -7.78 -10.16
N TRP A 85 -1.04 -8.38 -9.21
CA TRP A 85 -0.45 -9.31 -8.25
C TRP A 85 -1.32 -10.56 -8.22
N PRO A 86 -0.90 -11.66 -8.87
CA PRO A 86 -1.77 -12.82 -9.05
C PRO A 86 -1.86 -13.77 -7.86
N PHE A 87 -1.46 -13.35 -6.67
CA PHE A 87 -1.41 -14.19 -5.48
C PHE A 87 -2.33 -13.65 -4.37
N PRO A 88 -3.67 -13.95 -4.34
CA PRO A 88 -4.35 -14.76 -5.36
C PRO A 88 -4.77 -13.99 -6.59
N SER A 89 -5.34 -12.81 -6.47
CA SER A 89 -5.75 -12.00 -7.61
C SER A 89 -5.99 -10.58 -7.14
N GLN A 90 -4.95 -9.77 -7.16
CA GLN A 90 -4.99 -8.40 -6.68
C GLN A 90 -4.53 -7.44 -7.76
N LEU A 91 -5.08 -6.25 -7.72
CA LEU A 91 -4.56 -5.10 -8.46
C LEU A 91 -4.02 -4.11 -7.44
N MET A 92 -2.71 -3.92 -7.46
CA MET A 92 -2.04 -2.99 -6.56
C MET A 92 -2.05 -1.60 -7.19
N LEU A 93 -2.53 -0.62 -6.44
CA LEU A 93 -2.60 0.79 -6.87
C LEU A 93 -1.69 1.60 -5.96
N GLY A 94 -0.64 2.15 -6.52
CA GLY A 94 0.36 2.91 -5.76
C GLY A 94 0.05 4.39 -5.70
N PHE A 95 0.12 4.96 -4.51
CA PHE A 95 -0.12 6.38 -4.26
C PHE A 95 1.03 6.97 -3.46
N LYS A 96 1.33 8.23 -3.73
CA LYS A 96 2.18 9.02 -2.85
C LYS A 96 1.34 10.08 -2.17
N CYS A 97 1.67 10.37 -0.93
CA CYS A 97 0.98 11.40 -0.16
C CYS A 97 1.94 12.00 0.86
N GLU A 98 1.48 13.06 1.52
CA GLU A 98 2.29 13.78 2.49
C GLU A 98 1.64 13.71 3.86
N TYR A 99 2.48 13.66 4.87
CA TYR A 99 2.03 13.78 6.25
C TYR A 99 1.31 15.11 6.47
N ASP A 100 0.16 15.06 7.11
CA ASP A 100 -0.60 16.25 7.45
C ASP A 100 -0.56 16.51 8.96
N SER A 101 -1.01 15.53 9.76
CA SER A 101 -1.06 15.69 11.20
C SER A 101 -1.14 14.36 11.94
N GLY A 102 -0.93 14.41 13.24
CA GLY A 102 -1.06 13.25 14.11
C GLY A 102 0.28 12.63 14.48
N GLU A 103 0.26 11.71 15.43
CA GLU A 103 1.42 10.97 15.88
C GLU A 103 1.22 9.48 15.54
N ILE A 104 2.31 8.79 15.24
CA ILE A 104 2.24 7.36 14.93
C ILE A 104 1.73 6.59 16.16
N ILE A 105 0.57 5.97 16.00
CA ILE A 105 -0.01 5.04 16.96
C ILE A 105 -0.38 3.80 16.18
N ILE A 106 0.41 2.76 16.28
CA ILE A 106 0.23 1.56 15.47
C ILE A 106 -0.95 0.71 15.94
N ASP A 107 -1.60 0.05 14.98
CA ASP A 107 -2.55 -1.01 15.27
C ASP A 107 -1.76 -2.31 15.49
N GLU A 108 -1.57 -2.70 16.73
CA GLU A 108 -0.74 -3.83 17.10
C GLU A 108 -1.23 -5.17 16.55
N ASN A 109 -2.47 -5.23 16.07
CA ASN A 109 -3.00 -6.45 15.44
C ASN A 109 -2.43 -6.65 14.04
N GLU A 110 -2.03 -5.58 13.36
CA GLU A 110 -1.52 -5.64 11.98
C GLU A 110 -0.08 -5.17 11.85
N ILE A 111 0.30 -4.13 12.60
CA ILE A 111 1.60 -3.48 12.47
C ILE A 111 2.45 -3.80 13.70
N VAL A 112 3.63 -4.33 13.45
CA VAL A 112 4.59 -4.62 14.52
C VAL A 112 5.39 -3.38 14.86
N GLU A 113 5.78 -2.61 13.83
CA GLU A 113 6.65 -1.46 13.98
C GLU A 113 6.43 -0.50 12.84
N ALA A 114 6.47 0.80 13.10
CA ALA A 114 6.38 1.84 12.07
C ALA A 114 7.20 3.04 12.53
N ASP A 115 7.94 3.65 11.60
CA ASP A 115 8.74 4.83 11.92
C ASP A 115 9.06 5.61 10.65
N TRP A 116 9.64 6.78 10.84
CA TRP A 116 10.10 7.65 9.76
C TRP A 116 11.57 7.34 9.48
N TYR A 117 11.90 7.23 8.19
CA TYR A 117 13.26 6.91 7.74
C TYR A 117 13.73 7.93 6.72
N THR A 118 15.02 8.23 6.75
CA THR A 118 15.67 9.04 5.71
C THR A 118 16.37 8.13 4.71
N VAL A 119 16.85 8.70 3.61
CA VAL A 119 17.59 7.93 2.60
C VAL A 119 18.82 7.25 3.23
N GLU A 120 19.46 7.92 4.20
CA GLU A 120 20.69 7.42 4.82
C GLU A 120 20.46 6.27 5.79
N ASN A 121 19.24 6.10 6.32
CA ASN A 121 18.98 5.06 7.32
C ASN A 121 17.85 4.11 6.94
N LEU A 122 17.61 3.93 5.65
CA LEU A 122 16.57 3.00 5.19
C LEU A 122 16.85 1.58 5.69
N PRO A 123 15.82 0.89 6.16
CA PRO A 123 15.95 -0.51 6.55
C PRO A 123 15.94 -1.42 5.31
N TYR A 124 15.86 -2.73 5.52
CA TYR A 124 15.66 -3.67 4.43
C TYR A 124 14.24 -3.48 3.86
N VAL A 125 14.15 -3.25 2.55
CA VAL A 125 12.90 -2.94 1.85
C VAL A 125 12.74 -3.83 0.62
N PRO A 126 11.51 -3.96 0.07
CA PRO A 126 11.30 -4.74 -1.14
C PRO A 126 12.11 -4.20 -2.34
N PRO A 127 12.46 -5.07 -3.30
CA PRO A 127 13.19 -4.63 -4.48
C PRO A 127 12.33 -3.77 -5.40
N PRO A 128 12.94 -2.92 -6.25
CA PRO A 128 12.17 -2.04 -7.15
C PRO A 128 11.43 -2.76 -8.27
N THR A 129 11.52 -4.08 -8.34
CA THR A 129 10.68 -4.89 -9.24
C THR A 129 9.25 -4.98 -8.73
N SER A 130 9.01 -4.75 -7.45
CA SER A 130 7.67 -4.64 -6.88
C SER A 130 7.22 -3.19 -6.87
N LEU A 131 5.91 -2.96 -6.88
CA LEU A 131 5.37 -1.60 -6.83
C LEU A 131 5.76 -0.90 -5.52
N SER A 132 5.71 -1.60 -4.38
CA SER A 132 6.15 -1.02 -3.11
C SER A 132 7.61 -0.61 -3.15
N GLY A 133 8.47 -1.44 -3.72
CA GLY A 133 9.89 -1.10 -3.90
C GLY A 133 10.08 0.07 -4.85
N ARG A 134 9.27 0.18 -5.91
CA ARG A 134 9.31 1.33 -6.82
C ARG A 134 8.92 2.63 -6.13
N LEU A 135 7.90 2.59 -5.27
CA LEU A 135 7.50 3.78 -4.50
C LEU A 135 8.63 4.24 -3.58
N ILE A 136 9.26 3.30 -2.90
CA ILE A 136 10.40 3.62 -2.03
C ILE A 136 11.57 4.18 -2.85
N ASN A 137 11.81 3.61 -4.02
CA ASN A 137 12.88 4.10 -4.91
C ASN A 137 12.60 5.51 -5.42
N LEU A 138 11.34 5.86 -5.67
CA LEU A 138 10.97 7.24 -6.03
C LEU A 138 11.36 8.21 -4.91
N PHE A 139 11.09 7.83 -3.66
CA PHE A 139 11.50 8.63 -2.53
C PHE A 139 13.03 8.82 -2.50
N VAL A 140 13.78 7.74 -2.72
CA VAL A 140 15.24 7.80 -2.74
C VAL A 140 15.74 8.75 -3.83
N GLU A 141 15.17 8.66 -5.03
CA GLU A 141 15.55 9.52 -6.16
C GLU A 141 15.24 10.98 -5.89
N ASP A 142 14.10 11.28 -5.26
CA ASP A 142 13.69 12.64 -4.97
C ASP A 142 14.53 13.30 -3.87
N HIS A 143 15.20 12.51 -3.05
CA HIS A 143 15.92 13.01 -1.86
C HIS A 143 17.43 12.69 -1.87
N SER A 144 17.93 12.23 -3.00
CA SER A 144 19.37 11.92 -3.15
C SER A 144 20.13 13.08 -3.76
#